data_34022c019dc64dbaff7d8b6dcb20023b
#
_entry.id   34022c019dc64dbaff7d8b6dcb20023b
#
_cell.length_a   1.000
_cell.length_b   1.000
_cell.length_c   1.000
_cell.angle_alpha   90.00
_cell.angle_beta   90.00
_cell.angle_gamma   90.00
#
_symmetry.space_group_name_H-M   'P 1'
#
loop_
_entity.id
_entity.type
_entity.pdbx_description
1 polymer ?
#
loop_
_entity_poly.entity_id
_entity_poly.type
_entity_poly.pdbx_seq_one_letter_code
_entity_poly.pdbx_strand_id
1 'polypeptide(L)'
;MRLYKKKLFAGLVLAAMFVSSAYSAGNLQPEEAARSEHTAETTMETSEIATAEESRAITMNVQIGSSTFTATLEDNTAVDSFVRMMQTAPVVIQMNDYSGFEKVGSIGTSLPASNSQTTTQSGDIVLYNGNQIVIFYGSNSWSYTRLGKIDDLSGWTEALGSGDVTVTFSLE
;
A
#
# COMPACT_ATOMS: atom_id res chain seq x y z
N MET A 1 41.89 -10.65 -14.12
CA MET A 1 42.04 -9.98 -12.83
C MET A 1 41.62 -8.53 -13.03
N ARG A 2 40.36 -8.18 -12.78
CA ARG A 2 39.80 -6.82 -12.93
C ARG A 2 39.37 -6.34 -11.55
N LEU A 3 40.02 -5.31 -11.05
CA LEU A 3 39.75 -4.66 -9.77
C LEU A 3 38.47 -3.81 -9.90
N TYR A 4 37.48 -4.12 -9.07
CA TYR A 4 36.28 -3.31 -8.90
C TYR A 4 36.56 -2.16 -7.92
N LYS A 5 36.54 -0.94 -8.40
CA LYS A 5 36.70 0.25 -7.58
C LYS A 5 35.39 0.57 -6.84
N LYS A 6 35.40 0.41 -5.52
CA LYS A 6 34.34 0.88 -4.62
C LYS A 6 34.35 2.40 -4.59
N LYS A 7 33.24 3.03 -5.02
CA LYS A 7 33.02 4.47 -4.83
C LYS A 7 32.30 4.65 -3.48
N LEU A 8 33.00 5.22 -2.51
CA LEU A 8 32.42 5.78 -1.29
C LEU A 8 31.71 7.10 -1.66
N PHE A 9 30.42 7.21 -1.36
CA PHE A 9 29.73 8.49 -1.30
C PHE A 9 29.61 8.91 0.16
N ALA A 10 30.32 9.98 0.51
CA ALA A 10 30.22 10.67 1.79
C ALA A 10 28.95 11.55 1.77
N GLY A 11 28.02 11.29 2.68
CA GLY A 11 26.82 12.10 2.87
C GLY A 11 27.12 13.34 3.69
N LEU A 12 26.75 14.50 3.18
CA LEU A 12 26.79 15.79 3.85
C LEU A 12 25.52 15.98 4.68
N VAL A 13 25.66 16.04 6.01
CA VAL A 13 24.60 16.39 6.95
C VAL A 13 24.50 17.90 7.01
N LEU A 14 23.37 18.48 6.65
CA LEU A 14 23.06 19.89 6.89
C LEU A 14 21.95 19.99 7.93
N ALA A 15 22.31 20.41 9.13
CA ALA A 15 21.39 20.77 10.21
C ALA A 15 20.88 22.19 10.00
N ALA A 16 19.56 22.38 9.93
CA ALA A 16 18.95 23.71 10.00
C ALA A 16 18.03 23.76 11.25
N MET A 17 18.49 24.55 12.21
CA MET A 17 17.69 25.01 13.36
C MET A 17 16.71 26.09 12.90
N PHE A 18 15.45 25.99 13.30
CA PHE A 18 14.53 27.12 13.31
C PHE A 18 13.94 27.36 14.68
N VAL A 19 14.08 28.63 15.05
CA VAL A 19 13.79 29.27 16.32
C VAL A 19 12.29 29.47 16.47
N SER A 20 11.82 29.23 17.69
CA SER A 20 10.48 29.54 18.22
C SER A 20 10.21 31.04 18.25
N SER A 21 8.95 31.41 17.97
CA SER A 21 8.41 32.69 18.40
C SER A 21 6.99 32.50 18.96
N ALA A 22 6.87 32.72 20.23
CA ALA A 22 5.62 32.79 20.98
C ALA A 22 5.01 34.18 20.83
N TYR A 23 3.70 34.29 20.67
CA TYR A 23 2.96 35.50 21.00
C TYR A 23 1.72 35.15 21.82
N SER A 24 1.63 35.91 22.88
CA SER A 24 0.77 35.87 24.05
C SER A 24 -0.52 36.64 23.85
N ALA A 25 -1.59 36.15 24.48
CA ALA A 25 -2.64 36.79 25.26
C ALA A 25 -3.60 37.78 24.62
N GLY A 26 -4.89 37.58 24.90
CA GLY A 26 -5.96 38.54 24.81
C GLY A 26 -7.30 37.94 25.22
N ASN A 27 -7.49 37.82 26.49
CA ASN A 27 -8.67 37.70 27.32
C ASN A 27 -9.79 38.72 26.98
N LEU A 28 -11.08 38.30 27.04
CA LEU A 28 -12.20 38.98 27.71
C LEU A 28 -13.53 38.26 27.42
N GLN A 29 -14.16 37.78 28.45
CA GLN A 29 -15.57 37.48 28.67
C GLN A 29 -16.10 38.61 29.61
N PRO A 30 -17.39 38.85 29.87
CA PRO A 30 -18.60 38.04 29.75
C PRO A 30 -19.87 38.83 29.33
N GLU A 31 -21.00 38.19 29.47
CA GLU A 31 -22.37 38.54 29.95
C GLU A 31 -23.46 38.15 28.95
N GLU A 32 -24.25 37.21 29.31
CA GLU A 32 -25.48 37.03 30.12
C GLU A 32 -26.76 37.61 29.45
N ALA A 33 -27.71 36.79 29.23
CA ALA A 33 -29.08 36.81 29.72
C ALA A 33 -30.16 36.34 28.71
N ALA A 34 -30.86 35.32 29.16
CA ALA A 34 -32.32 35.17 29.30
C ALA A 34 -33.19 34.74 28.11
N ARG A 35 -33.65 33.48 28.25
CA ARG A 35 -35.05 33.05 28.33
C ARG A 35 -35.98 33.24 27.13
N SER A 36 -36.44 32.14 26.54
CA SER A 36 -37.89 31.82 26.52
C SER A 36 -38.14 30.41 25.99
N GLU A 37 -38.93 29.68 26.70
CA GLU A 37 -39.50 28.37 26.39
C GLU A 37 -40.46 28.48 25.19
N HIS A 38 -40.45 27.50 24.29
CA HIS A 38 -41.71 26.97 23.76
C HIS A 38 -41.52 25.55 23.25
N THR A 39 -42.30 24.69 23.83
CA THR A 39 -42.56 23.26 23.54
C THR A 39 -43.15 23.09 22.15
N ALA A 40 -42.65 22.16 21.38
CA ALA A 40 -43.45 21.34 20.49
C ALA A 40 -42.70 20.06 20.13
N GLU A 41 -43.19 19.00 20.66
CA GLU A 41 -42.94 17.61 20.27
C GLU A 41 -43.28 17.42 18.79
N THR A 42 -42.30 16.93 18.02
CA THR A 42 -42.58 16.16 16.80
C THR A 42 -41.55 15.07 16.68
N THR A 43 -41.95 13.90 17.10
CA THR A 43 -41.32 12.62 16.86
C THR A 43 -41.20 12.42 15.36
N MET A 44 -40.01 12.54 14.81
CA MET A 44 -39.64 11.91 13.54
C MET A 44 -38.56 10.87 13.82
N GLU A 45 -39.04 9.67 13.86
CA GLU A 45 -38.24 8.46 13.79
C GLU A 45 -37.50 8.48 12.47
N THR A 46 -36.29 9.05 12.50
CA THR A 46 -35.33 8.86 11.41
C THR A 46 -34.72 7.50 11.63
N SER A 47 -35.27 6.53 10.93
CA SER A 47 -34.66 5.23 10.73
C SER A 47 -33.25 5.47 10.17
N GLU A 48 -32.24 5.40 11.02
CA GLU A 48 -30.85 5.22 10.63
C GLU A 48 -30.75 3.83 10.01
N ILE A 49 -30.94 3.78 8.70
CA ILE A 49 -30.42 2.67 7.92
C ILE A 49 -28.90 2.89 7.93
N ALA A 50 -28.25 2.45 9.00
CA ALA A 50 -26.83 2.17 8.97
C ALA A 50 -26.65 1.01 7.99
N THR A 51 -26.49 1.32 6.72
CA THR A 51 -25.93 0.39 5.75
C THR A 51 -24.51 0.12 6.24
N ALA A 52 -24.35 -0.96 7.02
CA ALA A 52 -23.06 -1.57 7.20
C ALA A 52 -22.64 -2.02 5.80
N GLU A 53 -21.93 -1.17 5.06
CA GLU A 53 -21.08 -1.63 3.98
C GLU A 53 -20.02 -2.50 4.64
N GLU A 54 -20.31 -3.80 4.69
CA GLU A 54 -19.33 -4.83 4.95
C GLU A 54 -18.25 -4.63 3.89
N SER A 55 -17.13 -4.01 4.29
CA SER A 55 -15.95 -3.81 3.41
C SER A 55 -15.49 -5.20 2.98
N ARG A 56 -16.02 -5.65 1.85
CA ARG A 56 -15.65 -6.92 1.28
C ARG A 56 -14.21 -6.78 0.81
N ALA A 57 -13.29 -7.49 1.46
CA ALA A 57 -11.90 -7.55 1.04
C ALA A 57 -11.83 -7.93 -0.44
N ILE A 58 -11.16 -7.12 -1.24
CA ILE A 58 -10.96 -7.41 -2.67
C ILE A 58 -9.86 -8.46 -2.76
N THR A 59 -10.12 -9.53 -3.49
CA THR A 59 -9.16 -10.60 -3.75
C THR A 59 -8.73 -10.62 -5.22
N MET A 60 -7.53 -11.13 -5.45
CA MET A 60 -7.00 -11.36 -6.80
C MET A 60 -6.31 -12.71 -6.88
N ASN A 61 -6.26 -13.27 -8.08
CA ASN A 61 -5.45 -14.42 -8.41
C ASN A 61 -4.04 -14.00 -8.84
N VAL A 62 -3.03 -14.71 -8.32
CA VAL A 62 -1.61 -14.59 -8.68
C VAL A 62 -1.19 -15.91 -9.27
N GLN A 63 -1.04 -15.99 -10.58
CA GLN A 63 -0.66 -17.21 -11.30
C GLN A 63 0.83 -17.19 -11.65
N ILE A 64 1.53 -18.28 -11.32
CA ILE A 64 2.94 -18.51 -11.62
C ILE A 64 3.07 -19.90 -12.21
N GLY A 65 3.34 -20.00 -13.51
CA GLY A 65 3.31 -21.28 -14.21
C GLY A 65 1.96 -21.98 -14.10
N SER A 66 1.91 -23.17 -13.52
CA SER A 66 0.67 -23.93 -13.27
C SER A 66 0.06 -23.69 -11.88
N SER A 67 0.72 -22.90 -11.01
CA SER A 67 0.26 -22.63 -9.65
C SER A 67 -0.54 -21.33 -9.63
N THR A 68 -1.65 -21.31 -8.89
CA THR A 68 -2.48 -20.11 -8.66
C THR A 68 -2.64 -19.92 -7.15
N PHE A 69 -2.41 -18.71 -6.70
CA PHE A 69 -2.54 -18.27 -5.32
C PHE A 69 -3.58 -17.16 -5.23
N THR A 70 -4.35 -17.12 -4.17
CA THR A 70 -5.22 -15.99 -3.84
C THR A 70 -4.45 -14.98 -3.00
N ALA A 71 -4.64 -13.71 -3.29
CA ALA A 71 -4.10 -12.61 -2.49
C ALA A 71 -5.22 -11.65 -2.09
N THR A 72 -5.23 -11.26 -0.83
CA THR A 72 -6.07 -10.18 -0.31
C THR A 72 -5.39 -8.84 -0.57
N LEU A 73 -6.13 -7.91 -1.17
CA LEU A 73 -5.66 -6.56 -1.51
C LEU A 73 -5.86 -5.58 -0.35
N GLU A 74 -4.96 -4.60 -0.26
CA GLU A 74 -5.06 -3.46 0.65
C GLU A 74 -6.07 -2.43 0.12
N ASP A 75 -6.57 -1.56 1.00
CA ASP A 75 -7.46 -0.44 0.65
C ASP A 75 -6.65 0.84 0.47
N ASN A 76 -6.29 1.14 -0.80
CA ASN A 76 -5.59 2.37 -1.16
C ASN A 76 -5.67 2.68 -2.67
N THR A 77 -5.33 3.91 -3.05
CA THR A 77 -5.44 4.40 -4.45
C THR A 77 -4.53 3.67 -5.45
N ALA A 78 -3.41 3.07 -5.00
CA ALA A 78 -2.57 2.24 -5.86
C ALA A 78 -3.31 0.96 -6.24
N VAL A 79 -3.96 0.33 -5.25
CA VAL A 79 -4.78 -0.87 -5.44
C VAL A 79 -5.97 -0.56 -6.35
N ASP A 80 -6.69 0.55 -6.15
CA ASP A 80 -7.79 0.95 -7.04
C ASP A 80 -7.35 1.03 -8.51
N SER A 81 -6.15 1.58 -8.72
CA SER A 81 -5.60 1.72 -10.07
C SER A 81 -5.16 0.38 -10.64
N PHE A 82 -4.59 -0.49 -9.82
CA PHE A 82 -4.19 -1.85 -10.20
C PHE A 82 -5.41 -2.73 -10.52
N VAL A 83 -6.46 -2.65 -9.70
CA VAL A 83 -7.76 -3.31 -9.93
C VAL A 83 -8.37 -2.87 -11.26
N ARG A 84 -8.38 -1.57 -11.57
CA ARG A 84 -8.87 -1.06 -12.87
C ARG A 84 -8.09 -1.63 -14.06
N MET A 85 -6.78 -1.84 -13.91
CA MET A 85 -6.00 -2.52 -14.95
C MET A 85 -6.46 -3.96 -15.14
N MET A 86 -6.61 -4.72 -14.05
CA MET A 86 -7.06 -6.12 -14.08
C MET A 86 -8.51 -6.28 -14.58
N GLN A 87 -9.38 -5.27 -14.36
CA GLN A 87 -10.73 -5.23 -14.94
C GLN A 87 -10.72 -5.14 -16.48
N THR A 88 -9.67 -4.55 -17.05
CA THR A 88 -9.53 -4.44 -18.50
C THR A 88 -8.95 -5.73 -19.10
N ALA A 89 -7.92 -6.28 -18.50
CA ALA A 89 -7.29 -7.54 -18.86
C ALA A 89 -6.35 -8.01 -17.73
N PRO A 90 -6.05 -9.32 -17.64
CA PRO A 90 -5.01 -9.81 -16.74
C PRO A 90 -3.68 -9.06 -16.95
N VAL A 91 -3.03 -8.69 -15.86
CA VAL A 91 -1.74 -8.01 -15.88
C VAL A 91 -0.63 -9.04 -15.83
N VAL A 92 0.12 -9.16 -16.92
CA VAL A 92 1.23 -10.14 -17.06
C VAL A 92 2.55 -9.42 -16.91
N ILE A 93 3.38 -9.84 -15.96
CA ILE A 93 4.67 -9.23 -15.65
C ILE A 93 5.79 -10.28 -15.71
N GLN A 94 6.85 -9.97 -16.46
CA GLN A 94 8.12 -10.67 -16.36
C GLN A 94 8.86 -10.13 -15.14
N MET A 95 9.11 -10.97 -14.17
CA MET A 95 9.74 -10.60 -12.91
C MET A 95 11.10 -11.25 -12.77
N ASN A 96 12.11 -10.44 -12.45
CA ASN A 96 13.48 -10.89 -12.25
C ASN A 96 13.71 -11.21 -10.78
N ASP A 97 14.53 -12.24 -10.53
CA ASP A 97 14.99 -12.53 -9.18
C ASP A 97 15.92 -11.43 -8.66
N TYR A 98 15.67 -10.96 -7.45
CA TYR A 98 16.54 -9.99 -6.81
C TYR A 98 17.03 -10.52 -5.46
N SER A 99 18.33 -10.77 -5.40
CA SER A 99 19.07 -11.19 -4.20
C SER A 99 18.54 -12.43 -3.48
N GLY A 100 17.68 -13.24 -4.11
CA GLY A 100 17.17 -14.48 -3.55
C GLY A 100 16.11 -14.29 -2.44
N PHE A 101 15.39 -13.16 -2.43
CA PHE A 101 14.31 -12.91 -1.46
C PHE A 101 13.09 -12.21 -2.05
N GLU A 102 13.19 -11.66 -3.26
CA GLU A 102 12.06 -10.99 -3.94
C GLU A 102 12.12 -11.16 -5.46
N LYS A 103 10.97 -11.05 -6.12
CA LYS A 103 10.84 -10.92 -7.57
C LYS A 103 10.35 -9.51 -7.89
N VAL A 104 10.99 -8.87 -8.87
CA VAL A 104 10.73 -7.47 -9.24
C VAL A 104 10.41 -7.39 -10.72
N GLY A 105 9.32 -6.72 -11.09
CA GLY A 105 8.95 -6.52 -12.49
C GLY A 105 8.22 -5.21 -12.74
N SER A 106 8.43 -4.64 -13.93
CA SER A 106 7.76 -3.41 -14.33
C SER A 106 6.30 -3.67 -14.71
N ILE A 107 5.39 -2.83 -14.20
CA ILE A 107 3.97 -2.85 -14.59
C ILE A 107 3.70 -2.16 -15.93
N GLY A 108 4.72 -1.51 -16.53
CA GLY A 108 4.59 -0.83 -17.82
C GLY A 108 3.94 0.56 -17.76
N THR A 109 3.46 0.98 -16.60
CA THR A 109 2.88 2.30 -16.33
C THR A 109 3.19 2.73 -14.89
N SER A 110 2.74 3.92 -14.49
CA SER A 110 2.88 4.38 -13.10
C SER A 110 1.53 4.38 -12.39
N LEU A 111 1.52 3.90 -11.15
CA LEU A 111 0.38 3.96 -10.24
C LEU A 111 0.60 5.04 -9.18
N PRO A 112 -0.47 5.58 -8.58
CA PRO A 112 -0.36 6.42 -7.39
C PRO A 112 0.45 5.70 -6.31
N ALA A 113 1.40 6.38 -5.68
CA ALA A 113 2.23 5.78 -4.64
C ALA A 113 2.05 6.52 -3.32
N SER A 114 1.86 5.76 -2.23
CA SER A 114 1.81 6.24 -0.85
C SER A 114 2.81 5.44 -0.03
N ASN A 115 4.10 5.75 -0.26
CA ASN A 115 5.19 4.97 0.31
C ASN A 115 5.33 5.19 1.82
N SER A 116 5.48 4.11 2.55
CA SER A 116 5.81 4.10 3.98
C SER A 116 6.93 3.11 4.27
N GLN A 117 7.70 3.37 5.33
CA GLN A 117 8.71 2.43 5.80
C GLN A 117 8.02 1.12 6.19
N THR A 118 8.41 0.05 5.55
CA THR A 118 7.76 -1.26 5.67
C THR A 118 8.82 -2.34 5.79
N THR A 119 8.65 -3.25 6.74
CA THR A 119 9.37 -4.53 6.76
C THR A 119 8.46 -5.58 6.15
N THR A 120 8.86 -6.11 5.00
CA THR A 120 8.10 -7.10 4.25
C THR A 120 8.38 -8.52 4.74
N GLN A 121 7.48 -9.44 4.41
CA GLN A 121 7.59 -10.87 4.69
C GLN A 121 7.23 -11.67 3.43
N SER A 122 7.48 -12.97 3.45
CA SER A 122 7.02 -13.87 2.39
C SER A 122 5.51 -13.69 2.15
N GLY A 123 5.12 -13.61 0.88
CA GLY A 123 3.75 -13.38 0.44
C GLY A 123 3.34 -11.91 0.29
N ASP A 124 4.12 -10.96 0.81
CA ASP A 124 3.81 -9.53 0.64
C ASP A 124 3.99 -9.12 -0.83
N ILE A 125 3.04 -8.31 -1.32
CA ILE A 125 3.01 -7.73 -2.67
C ILE A 125 3.02 -6.22 -2.50
N VAL A 126 3.99 -5.54 -3.10
CA VAL A 126 4.15 -4.10 -2.95
C VAL A 126 4.43 -3.40 -4.28
N LEU A 127 4.19 -2.10 -4.32
CA LEU A 127 4.60 -1.20 -5.39
C LEU A 127 5.88 -0.48 -4.94
N TYR A 128 6.89 -0.54 -5.78
CA TYR A 128 8.16 0.17 -5.63
C TYR A 128 8.32 1.22 -6.73
N ASN A 129 8.78 2.42 -6.37
CA ASN A 129 8.95 3.56 -7.27
C ASN A 129 7.73 3.91 -8.14
N GLY A 130 6.52 3.50 -7.72
CA GLY A 130 5.28 3.78 -8.43
C GLY A 130 5.07 2.98 -9.72
N ASN A 131 6.02 2.17 -10.18
CA ASN A 131 5.94 1.46 -11.46
C ASN A 131 6.50 0.03 -11.48
N GLN A 132 6.94 -0.48 -10.34
CA GLN A 132 7.42 -1.85 -10.21
C GLN A 132 6.59 -2.60 -9.18
N ILE A 133 6.10 -3.78 -9.55
CA ILE A 133 5.53 -4.73 -8.60
C ILE A 133 6.68 -5.57 -8.05
N VAL A 134 6.68 -5.73 -6.73
CA VAL A 134 7.61 -6.59 -6.00
C VAL A 134 6.81 -7.61 -5.22
N ILE A 135 7.16 -8.88 -5.36
CA ILE A 135 6.60 -9.99 -4.58
C ILE A 135 7.70 -10.66 -3.77
N PHE A 136 7.42 -10.92 -2.50
CA PHE A 136 8.41 -11.41 -1.54
C PHE A 136 8.26 -12.90 -1.27
N TYR A 137 9.39 -13.61 -1.20
CA TYR A 137 9.51 -14.95 -0.62
C TYR A 137 10.56 -15.00 0.50
N GLY A 138 11.13 -13.85 0.82
CA GLY A 138 11.94 -13.55 1.98
C GLY A 138 11.49 -12.24 2.63
N SER A 139 12.42 -11.44 3.15
CA SER A 139 12.13 -10.20 3.86
C SER A 139 13.08 -9.07 3.45
N ASN A 140 12.58 -7.85 3.41
CA ASN A 140 13.35 -6.63 3.23
C ASN A 140 12.69 -5.49 4.01
N SER A 141 13.46 -4.43 4.32
CA SER A 141 12.94 -3.21 4.97
C SER A 141 13.27 -2.01 4.12
N TRP A 142 12.24 -1.41 3.53
CA TRP A 142 12.37 -0.25 2.66
C TRP A 142 11.07 0.57 2.63
N SER A 143 11.05 1.62 1.81
CA SER A 143 9.86 2.44 1.61
C SER A 143 9.05 1.91 0.43
N TYR A 144 7.84 1.37 0.71
CA TYR A 144 6.95 0.75 -0.26
C TYR A 144 5.52 1.27 -0.10
N THR A 145 4.71 1.14 -1.17
CA THR A 145 3.25 1.16 -1.09
C THR A 145 2.74 -0.27 -1.09
N ARG A 146 2.02 -0.69 -0.04
CA ARG A 146 1.46 -2.05 0.02
C ARG A 146 0.34 -2.20 -1.00
N LEU A 147 0.32 -3.35 -1.69
CA LEU A 147 -0.77 -3.70 -2.62
C LEU A 147 -1.61 -4.85 -2.07
N GLY A 148 -1.02 -5.79 -1.36
CA GLY A 148 -1.72 -6.93 -0.82
C GLY A 148 -0.78 -7.99 -0.27
N LYS A 149 -1.36 -9.16 0.03
CA LYS A 149 -0.64 -10.30 0.57
C LYS A 149 -1.26 -11.61 0.10
N ILE A 150 -0.41 -12.61 -0.18
CA ILE A 150 -0.82 -13.99 -0.45
C ILE A 150 -1.46 -14.61 0.80
N ASP A 151 -2.63 -15.20 0.64
CA ASP A 151 -3.42 -15.74 1.76
C ASP A 151 -2.87 -17.07 2.26
N ASP A 152 -2.46 -17.96 1.35
CA ASP A 152 -1.84 -19.26 1.66
C ASP A 152 -0.48 -19.38 0.96
N LEU A 153 0.57 -19.53 1.76
CA LEU A 153 1.95 -19.64 1.27
C LEU A 153 2.38 -21.08 0.91
N SER A 154 1.46 -22.04 0.95
CA SER A 154 1.75 -23.42 0.58
C SER A 154 2.20 -23.51 -0.88
N GLY A 155 3.47 -23.92 -1.13
CA GLY A 155 4.04 -23.96 -2.48
C GLY A 155 4.49 -22.62 -3.06
N TRP A 156 4.39 -21.52 -2.31
CA TRP A 156 4.73 -20.17 -2.80
C TRP A 156 6.20 -20.06 -3.25
N THR A 157 7.12 -20.44 -2.39
CA THR A 157 8.56 -20.38 -2.67
C THR A 157 8.96 -21.30 -3.82
N GLU A 158 8.36 -22.49 -3.89
CA GLU A 158 8.60 -23.46 -4.97
C GLU A 158 8.11 -22.93 -6.32
N ALA A 159 6.94 -22.29 -6.37
CA ALA A 159 6.40 -21.69 -7.59
C ALA A 159 7.27 -20.54 -8.11
N LEU A 160 7.81 -19.71 -7.21
CA LEU A 160 8.71 -18.62 -7.56
C LEU A 160 10.10 -19.10 -8.01
N GLY A 161 10.58 -20.19 -7.46
CA GLY A 161 11.90 -20.75 -7.79
C GLY A 161 13.05 -19.74 -7.59
N SER A 162 14.24 -20.11 -8.09
CA SER A 162 15.46 -19.30 -7.95
C SER A 162 15.77 -18.38 -9.14
N GLY A 163 14.98 -18.43 -10.22
CA GLY A 163 15.20 -17.65 -11.45
C GLY A 163 14.10 -16.65 -11.70
N ASP A 164 14.12 -16.05 -12.90
CA ASP A 164 13.08 -15.15 -13.37
C ASP A 164 11.78 -15.91 -13.60
N VAL A 165 10.64 -15.25 -13.36
CA VAL A 165 9.32 -15.84 -13.52
C VAL A 165 8.38 -14.92 -14.26
N THR A 166 7.37 -15.50 -14.93
CA THR A 166 6.21 -14.77 -15.43
C THR A 166 5.09 -14.90 -14.41
N VAL A 167 4.57 -13.76 -13.98
CA VAL A 167 3.44 -13.68 -13.05
C VAL A 167 2.26 -13.04 -13.74
N THR A 168 1.08 -13.65 -13.61
CA THR A 168 -0.19 -13.10 -14.09
C THR A 168 -1.08 -12.74 -12.91
N PHE A 169 -1.49 -11.50 -12.84
CA PHE A 169 -2.44 -10.97 -11.86
C PHE A 169 -3.80 -10.80 -12.52
N SER A 170 -4.86 -11.31 -11.89
CA SER A 170 -6.24 -11.18 -12.38
C SER A 170 -7.22 -11.09 -11.22
N LEU A 171 -8.38 -10.47 -11.45
CA LEU A 171 -9.50 -10.55 -10.49
C LEU A 171 -10.13 -11.95 -10.54
N GLU A 172 -10.74 -12.34 -9.41
CA GLU A 172 -11.55 -13.56 -9.35
C GLU A 172 -12.87 -13.43 -10.12
#